data_0c84c767212732ddb40256c70b238d4a
#
_entry.id   0c84c767212732ddb40256c70b238d4a
#
_cell.length_a   1.000
_cell.length_b   1.000
_cell.length_c   1.000
_cell.angle_alpha   90.00
_cell.angle_beta   90.00
_cell.angle_gamma   90.00
#
_symmetry.space_group_name_H-M   'P 1'
#
loop_
_entity.id
_entity.type
_entity.pdbx_description
1 polymer ?
#
loop_
_entity_poly.entity_id
_entity_poly.type
_entity_poly.pdbx_seq_one_letter_code
_entity_poly.pdbx_strand_id
1 'polypeptide(L)'
;MVLCRAFSSKSALLRHEIADVLGQMQNSTAVPKLKEVLDNETEHVLVRHEAAEALGAIGDRSALEILTKYLHDPQPEISESCEVALDLLDHVNDKSVH
;
A
#
# COMPACT_ATOMS: atom_id res chain seq x y z
N MET A 1 24.34 -17.00 5.09
CA MET A 1 23.36 -16.17 5.80
C MET A 1 23.31 -14.75 5.28
N VAL A 2 24.46 -14.13 5.15
CA VAL A 2 24.50 -12.76 4.62
C VAL A 2 23.97 -12.72 3.19
N LEU A 3 24.30 -13.71 2.38
CA LEU A 3 23.81 -13.79 1.01
C LEU A 3 22.31 -13.96 0.95
N CYS A 4 21.75 -14.80 1.83
CA CYS A 4 20.32 -15.00 1.88
C CYS A 4 19.61 -13.73 2.28
N ARG A 5 20.18 -13.00 3.21
CA ARG A 5 19.61 -11.75 3.68
C ARG A 5 19.64 -10.71 2.57
N ALA A 6 20.74 -10.60 1.86
CA ALA A 6 20.86 -9.67 0.75
C ALA A 6 19.89 -10.01 -0.36
N PHE A 7 19.73 -11.30 -0.65
CA PHE A 7 18.79 -11.76 -1.66
C PHE A 7 17.38 -11.42 -1.27
N SER A 8 17.04 -11.66 -0.01
CA SER A 8 15.71 -11.34 0.50
C SER A 8 15.42 -9.83 0.44
N SER A 9 16.42 -9.02 0.78
CA SER A 9 16.29 -7.57 0.69
C SER A 9 16.08 -7.12 -0.75
N LYS A 10 16.82 -7.74 -1.68
CA LYS A 10 16.70 -7.44 -3.10
C LYS A 10 15.29 -7.74 -3.58
N SER A 11 14.76 -8.89 -3.16
CA SER A 11 13.42 -9.28 -3.55
C SER A 11 12.37 -8.32 -3.00
N ALA A 12 12.52 -7.89 -1.75
CA ALA A 12 11.61 -6.93 -1.13
C ALA A 12 11.68 -5.58 -1.84
N LEU A 13 12.89 -5.13 -2.19
CA LEU A 13 13.05 -3.87 -2.92
C LEU A 13 12.40 -3.94 -4.29
N LEU A 14 12.53 -5.06 -4.97
CA LEU A 14 11.92 -5.23 -6.28
C LEU A 14 10.40 -5.14 -6.17
N ARG A 15 9.82 -5.82 -5.19
CA ARG A 15 8.37 -5.76 -4.99
C ARG A 15 7.92 -4.36 -4.62
N HIS A 16 8.72 -3.68 -3.81
CA HIS A 16 8.46 -2.30 -3.42
C HIS A 16 8.42 -1.38 -4.65
N GLU A 17 9.38 -1.53 -5.55
CA GLU A 17 9.43 -0.72 -6.76
C GLU A 17 8.25 -1.01 -7.67
N ILE A 18 7.84 -2.27 -7.77
CA ILE A 18 6.69 -2.65 -8.58
C ILE A 18 5.43 -1.98 -8.03
N ALA A 19 5.23 -2.02 -6.73
CA ALA A 19 4.07 -1.40 -6.11
C ALA A 19 4.07 0.11 -6.34
N ASP A 20 5.24 0.73 -6.23
CA ASP A 20 5.37 2.16 -6.45
C ASP A 20 5.00 2.55 -7.88
N VAL A 21 5.51 1.79 -8.85
CA VAL A 21 5.21 2.04 -10.26
C VAL A 21 3.71 1.88 -10.53
N LEU A 22 3.10 0.84 -9.99
CA LEU A 22 1.67 0.62 -10.17
C LEU A 22 0.85 1.76 -9.58
N GLY A 23 1.27 2.25 -8.43
CA GLY A 23 0.61 3.39 -7.80
C GLY A 23 0.73 4.66 -8.64
N GLN A 24 1.93 4.90 -9.18
CA GLN A 24 2.17 6.07 -10.01
C GLN A 24 1.35 6.04 -11.30
N MET A 25 1.10 4.86 -11.83
CA MET A 25 0.28 4.72 -13.02
C MET A 25 -1.20 4.91 -12.75
N GLN A 26 -1.59 4.95 -11.48
CA GLN A 26 -2.97 5.10 -11.06
C GLN A 26 -3.88 4.06 -11.73
N ASN A 27 -3.36 2.86 -11.85
CA ASN A 27 -4.03 1.78 -12.57
C ASN A 27 -4.95 1.01 -11.62
N SER A 28 -6.25 1.23 -11.77
CA SER A 28 -7.23 0.58 -10.89
C SER A 28 -7.23 -0.93 -11.02
N THR A 29 -6.71 -1.49 -12.11
CA THR A 29 -6.62 -2.95 -12.24
C THR A 29 -5.59 -3.54 -11.28
N ALA A 30 -4.69 -2.71 -10.73
CA ALA A 30 -3.72 -3.16 -9.75
C ALA A 30 -4.30 -3.25 -8.33
N VAL A 31 -5.48 -2.67 -8.11
CA VAL A 31 -6.07 -2.59 -6.76
C VAL A 31 -6.21 -3.96 -6.09
N PRO A 32 -6.76 -5.00 -6.74
CA PRO A 32 -6.88 -6.30 -6.07
C PRO A 32 -5.53 -6.86 -5.62
N LYS A 33 -4.50 -6.70 -6.42
CA LYS A 33 -3.16 -7.19 -6.08
C LYS A 33 -2.56 -6.38 -4.94
N LEU A 34 -2.72 -5.07 -4.97
CA LEU A 34 -2.21 -4.22 -3.91
C LEU A 34 -2.90 -4.50 -2.57
N LYS A 35 -4.20 -4.74 -2.61
CA LYS A 35 -4.96 -5.12 -1.42
C LYS A 35 -4.45 -6.44 -0.85
N GLU A 36 -4.17 -7.40 -1.73
CA GLU A 36 -3.62 -8.69 -1.32
C GLU A 36 -2.25 -8.53 -0.65
N VAL A 37 -1.40 -7.69 -1.23
CA VAL A 37 -0.07 -7.43 -0.67
C VAL A 37 -0.18 -6.80 0.72
N LEU A 38 -1.02 -5.79 0.87
CA LEU A 38 -1.21 -5.14 2.16
C LEU A 38 -1.76 -6.11 3.20
N ASP A 39 -2.69 -6.97 2.79
CA ASP A 39 -3.34 -7.92 3.69
C ASP A 39 -2.44 -9.09 4.08
N ASN A 40 -1.32 -9.27 3.40
CA ASN A 40 -0.39 -10.35 3.70
C ASN A 40 0.55 -9.94 4.82
N GLU A 41 0.22 -10.35 6.04
CA GLU A 41 0.98 -9.96 7.23
C GLU A 41 2.39 -10.57 7.28
N THR A 42 2.66 -11.55 6.43
CA THR A 42 4.01 -12.13 6.34
C THR A 42 4.88 -11.41 5.33
N GLU A 43 4.32 -10.48 4.57
CA GLU A 43 5.09 -9.71 3.59
C GLU A 43 5.94 -8.67 4.31
N HIS A 44 7.03 -8.26 3.66
CA HIS A 44 7.94 -7.27 4.20
C HIS A 44 7.22 -5.94 4.43
N VAL A 45 7.53 -5.28 5.55
CA VAL A 45 6.83 -4.06 5.95
C VAL A 45 6.94 -2.95 4.90
N LEU A 46 8.09 -2.83 4.23
CA LEU A 46 8.27 -1.80 3.20
C LEU A 46 7.38 -2.07 1.98
N VAL A 47 7.20 -3.33 1.63
CA VAL A 47 6.34 -3.71 0.51
C VAL A 47 4.89 -3.41 0.84
N ARG A 48 4.47 -3.73 2.05
CA ARG A 48 3.11 -3.45 2.52
C ARG A 48 2.87 -1.94 2.59
N HIS A 49 3.85 -1.19 3.07
CA HIS A 49 3.81 0.27 3.13
C HIS A 49 3.56 0.86 1.74
N GLU A 50 4.32 0.40 0.75
CA GLU A 50 4.16 0.90 -0.61
C GLU A 50 2.81 0.50 -1.20
N ALA A 51 2.31 -0.68 -0.86
CA ALA A 51 0.99 -1.09 -1.32
C ALA A 51 -0.10 -0.15 -0.77
N ALA A 52 0.00 0.22 0.50
CA ALA A 52 -0.94 1.15 1.10
C ALA A 52 -0.86 2.52 0.43
N GLU A 53 0.35 3.01 0.19
CA GLU A 53 0.55 4.28 -0.49
C GLU A 53 -0.02 4.25 -1.91
N ALA A 54 0.23 3.17 -2.62
CA ALA A 54 -0.28 3.02 -3.98
C ALA A 54 -1.81 3.00 -4.00
N LEU A 55 -2.43 2.33 -3.04
CA LEU A 55 -3.88 2.30 -2.94
C LEU A 55 -4.45 3.70 -2.74
N GLY A 56 -3.78 4.49 -1.90
CA GLY A 56 -4.19 5.88 -1.69
C GLY A 56 -4.03 6.71 -2.96
N ALA A 57 -2.92 6.53 -3.67
CA ALA A 57 -2.63 7.28 -4.89
C ALA A 57 -3.62 6.96 -6.01
N ILE A 58 -4.01 5.69 -6.12
CA ILE A 58 -5.01 5.28 -7.12
C ILE A 58 -6.37 5.87 -6.80
N GLY A 59 -6.71 5.97 -5.53
CA GLY A 59 -7.95 6.61 -5.11
C GLY A 59 -9.20 5.78 -5.30
N ASP A 60 -9.07 4.46 -5.40
CA ASP A 60 -10.22 3.58 -5.57
C ASP A 60 -10.88 3.31 -4.21
N ARG A 61 -12.15 3.62 -4.10
CA ARG A 61 -12.88 3.50 -2.84
C ARG A 61 -12.97 2.08 -2.33
N SER A 62 -12.78 1.08 -3.20
CA SER A 62 -12.78 -0.31 -2.75
C SER A 62 -11.66 -0.60 -1.76
N ALA A 63 -10.66 0.28 -1.66
CA ALA A 63 -9.56 0.12 -0.71
C ALA A 63 -9.90 0.61 0.69
N LEU A 64 -11.02 1.30 0.89
CA LEU A 64 -11.36 1.86 2.20
C LEU A 64 -11.37 0.80 3.30
N GLU A 65 -11.96 -0.34 3.00
CA GLU A 65 -12.10 -1.40 4.00
C GLU A 65 -10.75 -1.93 4.47
N ILE A 66 -9.87 -2.24 3.52
CA ILE A 66 -8.55 -2.79 3.87
C ILE A 66 -7.67 -1.76 4.56
N LEU A 67 -7.74 -0.52 4.12
CA LEU A 67 -6.96 0.55 4.74
C LEU A 67 -7.44 0.81 6.17
N THR A 68 -8.74 0.77 6.38
CA THR A 68 -9.29 0.93 7.72
C THR A 68 -8.88 -0.24 8.63
N LYS A 69 -8.84 -1.44 8.07
CA LYS A 69 -8.43 -2.63 8.81
C LYS A 69 -7.04 -2.46 9.41
N TYR A 70 -6.12 -1.86 8.68
CA TYR A 70 -4.73 -1.71 9.12
C TYR A 70 -4.39 -0.34 9.67
N LEU A 71 -5.39 0.49 9.88
CA LEU A 71 -5.18 1.85 10.40
C LEU A 71 -4.51 1.85 11.78
N HIS A 72 -4.76 0.82 12.56
CA HIS A 72 -4.20 0.70 13.91
C HIS A 72 -3.17 -0.42 14.02
N ASP A 73 -2.52 -0.75 12.90
CA ASP A 73 -1.48 -1.76 12.89
C ASP A 73 -0.35 -1.35 13.83
N PRO A 74 0.22 -2.29 14.61
CA PRO A 74 1.31 -1.95 15.53
C PRO A 74 2.58 -1.43 14.84
N GLN A 75 2.75 -1.70 13.54
CA GLN A 75 3.89 -1.18 12.81
C GLN A 75 3.55 0.21 12.27
N PRO A 76 4.31 1.25 12.71
CA PRO A 76 3.99 2.62 12.28
C PRO A 76 4.02 2.81 10.78
N GLU A 77 4.92 2.10 10.09
CA GLU A 77 5.02 2.20 8.65
C GLU A 77 3.70 1.82 7.97
N ILE A 78 2.97 0.89 8.55
CA ILE A 78 1.69 0.44 8.00
C ILE A 78 0.57 1.38 8.45
N SER A 79 0.48 1.67 9.75
CA SER A 79 -0.62 2.48 10.26
C SER A 79 -0.58 3.89 9.68
N GLU A 80 0.60 4.49 9.58
CA GLU A 80 0.74 5.83 9.04
C GLU A 80 0.43 5.87 7.55
N SER A 81 0.85 4.86 6.82
CA SER A 81 0.55 4.77 5.38
C SER A 81 -0.95 4.64 5.15
N CYS A 82 -1.62 3.84 5.96
CA CYS A 82 -3.06 3.68 5.85
C CYS A 82 -3.78 4.97 6.21
N GLU A 83 -3.30 5.69 7.21
CA GLU A 83 -3.86 6.97 7.60
C GLU A 83 -3.77 7.97 6.45
N VAL A 84 -2.59 8.09 5.85
CA VAL A 84 -2.39 8.99 4.72
C VAL A 84 -3.25 8.57 3.52
N ALA A 85 -3.30 7.28 3.24
CA ALA A 85 -4.09 6.77 2.13
C ALA A 85 -5.59 7.05 2.32
N LEU A 86 -6.09 6.86 3.54
CA LEU A 86 -7.48 7.15 3.86
C LEU A 86 -7.77 8.63 3.72
N ASP A 87 -6.83 9.47 4.13
CA ASP A 87 -6.96 10.91 3.99
C ASP A 87 -7.04 11.33 2.53
N LEU A 88 -6.21 10.71 1.69
CA LEU A 88 -6.24 10.98 0.25
C LEU A 88 -7.57 10.56 -0.37
N LEU A 89 -8.10 9.41 0.03
CA LEU A 89 -9.39 8.94 -0.46
C LEU A 89 -10.52 9.88 -0.04
N ASP A 90 -10.47 10.34 1.19
CA ASP A 90 -11.46 11.27 1.71
C ASP A 90 -11.41 12.60 0.94
N HIS A 91 -10.20 13.07 0.65
CA HIS A 91 -10.00 14.30 -0.10
C HIS A 91 -10.55 14.19 -1.52
N VAL A 92 -10.33 13.05 -2.18
CA VAL A 92 -10.88 12.80 -3.50
C VAL A 92 -12.40 12.81 -3.47
N ASN A 93 -12.99 12.16 -2.46
CA ASN A 93 -14.43 12.16 -2.29
C ASN A 93 -14.97 13.57 -2.08
N ASP A 94 -14.27 14.35 -1.28
CA ASP A 94 -14.66 15.72 -0.98
C ASP A 94 -14.69 16.55 -2.27
N LYS A 95 -13.69 16.38 -3.10
CA LYS A 95 -13.64 17.06 -4.38
C LYS A 95 -14.76 16.62 -5.32
N SER A 96 -15.13 15.35 -5.27
CA SER A 96 -16.16 14.84 -6.15
C SER A 96 -17.55 15.30 -5.72
N VAL A 97 -17.71 15.69 -4.47
CA VAL A 97 -18.98 16.23 -3.98
C VAL A 97 -19.20 17.67 -4.48
N HIS A 98 -18.13 18.35 -4.68
CA HIS A 98 -18.19 19.73 -5.17
C HIS A 98 -18.27 19.78 -6.68
#